data_9fc1032554ee3be69bb1ff8e627dabb1
#
_entry.id   9fc1032554ee3be69bb1ff8e627dabb1
#
_cell.length_a   1.000
_cell.length_b   1.000
_cell.length_c   1.000
_cell.angle_alpha   90.00
_cell.angle_beta   90.00
_cell.angle_gamma   90.00
#
_symmetry.space_group_name_H-M   'P 1'
#
loop_
_entity.id
_entity.type
_entity.pdbx_description
1 polymer ?
#
loop_
_entity_poly.entity_id
_entity_poly.type
_entity_poly.pdbx_seq_one_letter_code
_entity_poly.pdbx_strand_id
1 'polypeptide(L)'
;WPVVQARVVGGGTVITSAIVVRTPADIFALWQEEHGFGADGLAEEVWRHQDDLERELYVQNVPEASFGRSNMLAQKGAEALGLHDHDMWRNVKDCLGRGDCLQGCKAERKQSANLNFVPQILELGGDIISCAPVSKVMLEGSRAVGVQGRFKHPQHHRQGASFVIRARK
;
A
#
# COMPACT_ATOMS: atom_id res chain seq x y z
N TRP A 1 1.48 -11.41 -18.79
CA TRP A 1 0.55 -10.68 -17.93
C TRP A 1 1.03 -9.25 -17.80
N PRO A 2 0.16 -8.24 -17.94
CA PRO A 2 0.55 -6.85 -17.72
C PRO A 2 0.84 -6.64 -16.23
N VAL A 3 1.97 -6.00 -15.92
CA VAL A 3 2.32 -5.59 -14.56
C VAL A 3 2.25 -4.07 -14.48
N VAL A 4 1.37 -3.57 -13.62
CA VAL A 4 1.21 -2.13 -13.38
C VAL A 4 2.08 -1.73 -12.18
N GLN A 5 2.97 -0.76 -12.38
CA GLN A 5 3.84 -0.24 -11.33
C GLN A 5 3.73 1.28 -11.24
N ALA A 6 3.69 1.79 -10.01
CA ALA A 6 3.77 3.23 -9.77
C ALA A 6 5.22 3.69 -9.63
N ARG A 7 5.53 4.85 -10.24
CA ARG A 7 6.80 5.58 -10.02
C ARG A 7 6.50 6.94 -9.41
N VAL A 8 6.12 6.93 -8.14
CA VAL A 8 5.68 8.09 -7.39
C VAL A 8 6.07 7.92 -5.93
N VAL A 9 6.27 9.02 -5.21
CA VAL A 9 6.42 8.97 -3.75
C VAL A 9 5.14 8.41 -3.14
N GLY A 10 5.26 7.37 -2.29
CA GLY A 10 4.14 6.57 -1.80
C GLY A 10 3.93 5.25 -2.58
N GLY A 11 4.63 5.08 -3.72
CA GLY A 11 4.68 3.80 -4.46
C GLY A 11 3.31 3.31 -4.94
N GLY A 12 3.13 1.98 -4.95
CA GLY A 12 1.90 1.32 -5.40
C GLY A 12 0.64 1.75 -4.66
N THR A 13 0.74 2.15 -3.38
CA THR A 13 -0.41 2.58 -2.58
C THR A 13 -1.15 3.77 -3.19
N VAL A 14 -0.46 4.60 -3.98
CA VAL A 14 -1.06 5.78 -4.63
C VAL A 14 -2.04 5.39 -5.74
N ILE A 15 -1.82 4.26 -6.41
CA ILE A 15 -2.62 3.80 -7.55
C ILE A 15 -3.44 2.54 -7.30
N THR A 16 -3.52 2.07 -6.05
CA THR A 16 -4.40 0.96 -5.68
C THR A 16 -5.85 1.41 -5.51
N SER A 17 -6.77 0.46 -5.52
CA SER A 17 -8.20 0.70 -5.32
C SER A 17 -8.59 1.00 -3.88
N ALA A 18 -7.65 1.09 -2.96
CA ALA A 18 -7.86 1.27 -1.52
C ALA A 18 -8.56 0.08 -0.81
N ILE A 19 -8.65 -1.07 -1.44
CA ILE A 19 -9.24 -2.26 -0.85
C ILE A 19 -8.28 -2.84 0.19
N VAL A 20 -8.82 -3.20 1.35
CA VAL A 20 -8.10 -3.86 2.45
C VAL A 20 -8.74 -5.19 2.72
N VAL A 21 -7.94 -6.25 2.65
CA VAL A 21 -8.35 -7.62 2.94
C VAL A 21 -7.35 -8.22 3.91
N ARG A 22 -7.83 -8.82 4.98
CA ARG A 22 -6.99 -9.58 5.91
C ARG A 22 -6.65 -10.93 5.31
N THR A 23 -5.44 -11.39 5.53
CA THR A 23 -5.07 -12.76 5.15
C THR A 23 -5.88 -13.75 5.99
N PRO A 24 -6.65 -14.65 5.37
CA PRO A 24 -7.41 -15.68 6.10
C PRO A 24 -6.50 -16.65 6.85
N ALA A 25 -7.01 -17.25 7.92
CA ALA A 25 -6.24 -18.15 8.78
C ALA A 25 -5.75 -19.41 8.04
N ASP A 26 -6.56 -19.93 7.14
CA ASP A 26 -6.22 -21.09 6.31
C ASP A 26 -5.02 -20.85 5.38
N ILE A 27 -4.83 -19.60 4.93
CA ILE A 27 -3.65 -19.22 4.13
C ILE A 27 -2.37 -19.26 4.97
N PHE A 28 -2.41 -18.85 6.23
CA PHE A 28 -1.26 -19.00 7.13
C PHE A 28 -0.93 -20.48 7.39
N ALA A 29 -1.96 -21.31 7.60
CA ALA A 29 -1.79 -22.74 7.76
C ALA A 29 -1.16 -23.38 6.50
N LEU A 30 -1.65 -23.01 5.31
CA LEU A 30 -1.11 -23.48 4.04
C LEU A 30 0.38 -23.09 3.86
N TRP A 31 0.75 -21.85 4.19
CA TRP A 31 2.13 -21.39 4.11
C TRP A 31 3.06 -22.17 5.05
N GLN A 32 2.57 -22.51 6.25
CA GLN A 32 3.34 -23.30 7.19
C GLN A 32 3.52 -24.74 6.68
N GLU A 33 2.44 -25.36 6.18
CA GLU A 33 2.45 -26.74 5.68
C GLU A 33 3.29 -26.90 4.41
N GLU A 34 3.11 -26.04 3.40
CA GLU A 34 3.76 -26.21 2.09
C GLU A 34 5.17 -25.60 2.03
N HIS A 35 5.44 -24.57 2.81
CA HIS A 35 6.67 -23.80 2.68
C HIS A 35 7.48 -23.69 3.98
N GLY A 36 6.99 -24.25 5.07
CA GLY A 36 7.62 -24.10 6.38
C GLY A 36 7.72 -22.63 6.82
N PHE A 37 6.84 -21.76 6.30
CA PHE A 37 6.87 -20.34 6.54
C PHE A 37 5.99 -19.98 7.74
N GLY A 38 6.61 -19.42 8.74
CA GLY A 38 5.96 -18.97 9.96
C GLY A 38 6.16 -19.90 11.14
N ALA A 39 6.51 -19.32 12.28
CA ALA A 39 6.47 -20.00 13.57
C ALA A 39 5.03 -20.01 14.09
N ASP A 40 4.76 -20.82 15.10
CA ASP A 40 3.49 -20.80 15.82
C ASP A 40 3.20 -19.36 16.32
N GLY A 41 1.98 -18.89 16.07
CA GLY A 41 1.54 -17.53 16.45
C GLY A 41 1.80 -16.44 15.41
N LEU A 42 2.35 -16.75 14.22
CA LEU A 42 2.58 -15.73 13.18
C LEU A 42 1.28 -15.04 12.74
N ALA A 43 0.19 -15.78 12.59
CA ALA A 43 -1.08 -15.24 12.17
C ALA A 43 -1.61 -14.18 13.15
N GLU A 44 -1.57 -14.50 14.44
CA GLU A 44 -2.01 -13.63 15.53
C GLU A 44 -1.14 -12.36 15.61
N GLU A 45 0.19 -12.51 15.43
CA GLU A 45 1.11 -11.38 15.43
C GLU A 45 0.85 -10.46 14.23
N VAL A 46 0.67 -11.01 13.03
CA VAL A 46 0.34 -10.23 11.82
C VAL A 46 -0.98 -9.50 11.99
N TRP A 47 -2.03 -10.17 12.48
CA TRP A 47 -3.34 -9.53 12.67
C TRP A 47 -3.30 -8.43 13.73
N ARG A 48 -2.55 -8.59 14.81
CA ARG A 48 -2.36 -7.53 15.81
C ARG A 48 -1.74 -6.27 15.21
N HIS A 49 -0.68 -6.44 14.38
CA HIS A 49 -0.09 -5.31 13.68
C HIS A 49 -1.02 -4.74 12.59
N GLN A 50 -1.82 -5.59 11.96
CA GLN A 50 -2.82 -5.15 11.00
C GLN A 50 -3.90 -4.30 11.67
N ASP A 51 -4.35 -4.65 12.89
CA ASP A 51 -5.29 -3.82 13.66
C ASP A 51 -4.75 -2.41 13.91
N ASP A 52 -3.47 -2.26 14.18
CA ASP A 52 -2.83 -0.96 14.36
C ASP A 52 -2.79 -0.18 13.04
N LEU A 53 -2.38 -0.82 11.95
CA LEU A 53 -2.32 -0.21 10.61
C LEU A 53 -3.72 0.16 10.09
N GLU A 54 -4.72 -0.66 10.32
CA GLU A 54 -6.11 -0.37 9.91
C GLU A 54 -6.65 0.87 10.60
N ARG A 55 -6.36 1.05 11.89
CA ARG A 55 -6.72 2.27 12.62
C ARG A 55 -5.99 3.49 12.08
N GLU A 56 -4.68 3.38 11.86
CA GLU A 56 -3.84 4.47 11.36
C GLU A 56 -4.26 4.90 9.94
N LEU A 57 -4.60 3.94 9.09
CA LEU A 57 -5.00 4.17 7.69
C LEU A 57 -6.51 4.40 7.52
N TYR A 58 -7.26 4.57 8.61
CA TYR A 58 -8.71 4.80 8.57
C TYR A 58 -9.44 3.73 7.74
N VAL A 59 -9.12 2.45 7.97
CA VAL A 59 -9.78 1.34 7.28
C VAL A 59 -11.21 1.20 7.78
N GLN A 60 -12.16 1.34 6.88
CA GLN A 60 -13.58 1.34 7.18
C GLN A 60 -14.43 1.06 5.94
N ASN A 61 -15.70 0.81 6.13
CA ASN A 61 -16.65 0.83 5.04
C ASN A 61 -16.78 2.26 4.50
N VAL A 62 -16.96 2.39 3.19
CA VAL A 62 -17.22 3.72 2.62
C VAL A 62 -18.64 4.17 2.99
N PRO A 63 -18.87 5.48 3.15
CA PRO A 63 -20.23 6.00 3.38
C PRO A 63 -21.19 5.56 2.26
N GLU A 64 -22.42 5.20 2.61
CA GLU A 64 -23.44 4.77 1.66
C GLU A 64 -23.66 5.80 0.52
N ALA A 65 -23.61 7.09 0.85
CA ALA A 65 -23.67 8.19 -0.12
C ALA A 65 -22.54 8.15 -1.17
N SER A 66 -21.48 7.39 -0.93
CA SER A 66 -20.35 7.18 -1.85
C SER A 66 -20.51 5.92 -2.70
N PHE A 67 -21.57 5.15 -2.51
CA PHE A 67 -21.86 3.96 -3.31
C PHE A 67 -22.27 4.37 -4.73
N GLY A 68 -21.60 3.78 -5.71
CA GLY A 68 -22.01 3.95 -7.10
C GLY A 68 -23.26 3.12 -7.40
N ARG A 69 -24.08 3.57 -8.35
CA ARG A 69 -25.28 2.86 -8.78
C ARG A 69 -25.04 1.39 -9.13
N SER A 70 -23.87 1.07 -9.70
CA SER A 70 -23.51 -0.32 -10.03
C SER A 70 -23.40 -1.21 -8.79
N ASN A 71 -22.82 -0.71 -7.69
CA ASN A 71 -22.71 -1.46 -6.45
C ASN A 71 -24.08 -1.67 -5.81
N MET A 72 -24.92 -0.63 -5.79
CA MET A 72 -26.30 -0.73 -5.29
C MET A 72 -27.14 -1.74 -6.08
N LEU A 73 -26.95 -1.83 -7.39
CA LEU A 73 -27.65 -2.81 -8.23
C LEU A 73 -27.11 -4.23 -8.00
N ALA A 74 -25.79 -4.38 -7.82
CA ALA A 74 -25.18 -5.67 -7.50
C ALA A 74 -25.69 -6.19 -6.16
N GLN A 75 -25.75 -5.34 -5.13
CA GLN A 75 -26.30 -5.68 -3.82
C GLN A 75 -27.74 -6.17 -3.91
N LYS A 76 -28.61 -5.41 -4.58
CA LYS A 76 -30.01 -5.82 -4.81
C LYS A 76 -30.13 -7.15 -5.57
N GLY A 77 -29.22 -7.39 -6.51
CA GLY A 77 -29.16 -8.66 -7.24
C GLY A 77 -28.75 -9.83 -6.32
N ALA A 78 -27.78 -9.62 -5.45
CA ALA A 78 -27.37 -10.61 -4.45
C ALA A 78 -28.49 -10.93 -3.47
N GLU A 79 -29.16 -9.92 -2.93
CA GLU A 79 -30.33 -10.05 -2.06
C GLU A 79 -31.44 -10.87 -2.72
N ALA A 80 -31.77 -10.56 -3.98
CA ALA A 80 -32.81 -11.25 -4.74
C ALA A 80 -32.50 -12.74 -4.99
N LEU A 81 -31.20 -13.11 -5.00
CA LEU A 81 -30.74 -14.48 -5.15
C LEU A 81 -30.47 -15.19 -3.81
N GLY A 82 -30.72 -14.54 -2.69
CA GLY A 82 -30.43 -15.06 -1.35
C GLY A 82 -28.92 -15.24 -1.09
N LEU A 83 -28.08 -14.49 -1.81
CA LEU A 83 -26.64 -14.49 -1.59
C LEU A 83 -26.28 -13.49 -0.48
N HIS A 84 -25.31 -13.89 0.35
CA HIS A 84 -24.75 -12.96 1.34
C HIS A 84 -23.71 -12.10 0.69
N ASP A 85 -23.86 -10.80 0.77
CA ASP A 85 -22.88 -9.81 0.41
C ASP A 85 -22.33 -9.13 1.68
N HIS A 86 -21.21 -8.47 1.56
CA HIS A 86 -20.64 -7.63 2.61
C HIS A 86 -19.87 -6.47 1.99
N ASP A 87 -19.89 -5.36 2.69
CA ASP A 87 -19.17 -4.18 2.27
C ASP A 87 -17.65 -4.42 2.33
N MET A 88 -16.98 -3.95 1.28
CA MET A 88 -15.52 -4.04 1.20
C MET A 88 -14.87 -2.93 2.01
N TRP A 89 -13.99 -3.30 2.92
CA TRP A 89 -13.21 -2.34 3.70
C TRP A 89 -12.19 -1.63 2.85
N ARG A 90 -12.01 -0.34 3.12
CA ARG A 90 -11.14 0.53 2.35
C ARG A 90 -10.38 1.50 3.26
N ASN A 91 -9.11 1.76 2.94
CA ASN A 91 -8.30 2.76 3.64
C ASN A 91 -8.63 4.17 3.14
N VAL A 92 -9.76 4.70 3.56
CA VAL A 92 -10.27 6.01 3.14
C VAL A 92 -10.78 6.83 4.33
N LYS A 93 -10.54 8.13 4.31
CA LYS A 93 -11.08 9.07 5.28
C LYS A 93 -12.03 10.04 4.58
N ASP A 94 -13.29 10.10 5.02
CA ASP A 94 -14.32 10.99 4.45
C ASP A 94 -14.43 10.88 2.91
N CYS A 95 -14.59 9.66 2.40
CA CYS A 95 -14.65 9.40 0.97
C CYS A 95 -15.80 10.16 0.30
N LEU A 96 -15.51 10.80 -0.84
CA LEU A 96 -16.47 11.59 -1.62
C LEU A 96 -17.08 10.80 -2.81
N GLY A 97 -16.83 9.51 -2.92
CA GLY A 97 -17.40 8.65 -3.98
C GLY A 97 -16.95 8.99 -5.41
N ARG A 98 -15.81 9.65 -5.61
CA ARG A 98 -15.36 10.13 -6.93
C ARG A 98 -14.93 9.01 -7.89
N GLY A 99 -14.66 7.80 -7.38
CA GLY A 99 -14.24 6.67 -8.20
C GLY A 99 -12.83 6.73 -8.80
N ASP A 100 -12.00 7.71 -8.40
CA ASP A 100 -10.67 7.95 -8.95
C ASP A 100 -9.51 7.33 -8.14
N CYS A 101 -9.79 6.30 -7.31
CA CYS A 101 -8.78 5.67 -6.45
C CYS A 101 -7.57 5.15 -7.23
N LEU A 102 -7.78 4.49 -8.38
CA LEU A 102 -6.71 3.95 -9.22
C LEU A 102 -5.89 5.02 -9.95
N GLN A 103 -6.33 6.27 -9.93
CA GLN A 103 -5.67 7.41 -10.55
C GLN A 103 -5.02 8.36 -9.54
N GLY A 104 -4.94 7.95 -8.26
CA GLY A 104 -4.28 8.70 -7.22
C GLY A 104 -5.19 9.51 -6.28
N CYS A 105 -6.51 9.33 -6.34
CA CYS A 105 -7.49 10.00 -5.46
C CYS A 105 -7.28 11.52 -5.34
N LYS A 106 -7.69 12.28 -6.35
CA LYS A 106 -7.52 13.75 -6.41
C LYS A 106 -8.10 14.51 -5.23
N ALA A 107 -9.05 13.89 -4.50
CA ALA A 107 -9.63 14.47 -3.28
C ALA A 107 -8.81 14.20 -2.03
N GLU A 108 -7.70 13.45 -2.12
CA GLU A 108 -6.80 13.11 -1.01
C GLU A 108 -7.52 12.38 0.15
N ARG A 109 -8.53 11.58 -0.18
CA ARG A 109 -9.30 10.82 0.82
C ARG A 109 -8.80 9.40 1.03
N LYS A 110 -8.11 8.83 0.02
CA LYS A 110 -7.42 7.55 0.14
C LYS A 110 -6.15 7.72 0.97
N GLN A 111 -6.04 6.95 2.05
CA GLN A 111 -4.89 6.99 2.96
C GLN A 111 -3.72 6.19 2.39
N SER A 112 -3.16 6.68 1.29
CA SER A 112 -1.95 6.14 0.67
C SER A 112 -0.69 6.66 1.36
N ALA A 113 0.43 5.97 1.22
CA ALA A 113 1.67 6.27 1.94
C ALA A 113 2.17 7.72 1.78
N ASN A 114 1.89 8.36 0.63
CA ASN A 114 2.22 9.77 0.42
C ASN A 114 1.39 10.74 1.27
N LEU A 115 0.21 10.33 1.74
CA LEU A 115 -0.67 11.15 2.58
C LEU A 115 -0.57 10.79 4.06
N ASN A 116 -0.04 9.61 4.38
CA ASN A 116 0.08 9.13 5.76
C ASN A 116 1.55 9.05 6.19
N PHE A 117 2.31 8.08 5.73
CA PHE A 117 3.67 7.81 6.23
C PHE A 117 4.72 8.83 5.76
N VAL A 118 4.58 9.39 4.56
CA VAL A 118 5.53 10.39 4.05
C VAL A 118 5.52 11.66 4.89
N PRO A 119 4.38 12.28 5.22
CA PRO A 119 4.35 13.41 6.15
C PRO A 119 4.96 13.07 7.52
N GLN A 120 4.65 11.91 8.09
CA GLN A 120 5.21 11.49 9.38
C GLN A 120 6.74 11.41 9.36
N ILE A 121 7.33 10.86 8.28
CA ILE A 121 8.80 10.83 8.13
C ILE A 121 9.38 12.23 8.15
N LEU A 122 8.77 13.18 7.43
CA LEU A 122 9.23 14.56 7.38
C LEU A 122 9.07 15.28 8.72
N GLU A 123 7.94 15.08 9.42
CA GLU A 123 7.68 15.63 10.77
C GLU A 123 8.68 15.11 11.80
N LEU A 124 9.14 13.87 11.67
CA LEU A 124 10.18 13.28 12.51
C LEU A 124 11.60 13.70 12.11
N GLY A 125 11.77 14.62 11.17
CA GLY A 125 13.05 15.13 10.70
C GLY A 125 13.78 14.19 9.72
N GLY A 126 13.07 13.24 9.13
CA GLY A 126 13.61 12.39 8.08
C GLY A 126 13.59 13.09 6.71
N ASP A 127 14.43 12.62 5.80
CA ASP A 127 14.52 13.12 4.43
C ASP A 127 14.00 12.08 3.43
N ILE A 128 13.32 12.56 2.38
CA ILE A 128 12.91 11.73 1.24
C ILE A 128 13.56 12.25 -0.02
N ILE A 129 14.40 11.42 -0.62
CA ILE A 129 15.09 11.73 -1.87
C ILE A 129 14.35 11.05 -3.02
N SER A 130 13.54 11.80 -3.73
CA SER A 130 12.81 11.31 -4.90
C SER A 130 13.71 11.28 -6.16
N CYS A 131 13.24 10.62 -7.21
CA CYS A 131 13.95 10.51 -8.49
C CYS A 131 15.37 9.93 -8.37
N ALA A 132 15.63 9.13 -7.35
CA ALA A 132 16.90 8.51 -7.04
C ALA A 132 16.80 6.95 -7.10
N PRO A 133 16.57 6.35 -8.28
CA PRO A 133 16.47 4.90 -8.38
C PRO A 133 17.79 4.25 -7.97
N VAL A 134 17.69 3.33 -7.01
CA VAL A 134 18.79 2.50 -6.56
C VAL A 134 19.06 1.40 -7.58
N SER A 135 20.30 1.26 -8.00
CA SER A 135 20.75 0.20 -8.92
C SER A 135 21.48 -0.94 -8.22
N LYS A 136 22.05 -0.70 -7.04
CA LYS A 136 22.82 -1.69 -6.30
C LYS A 136 22.77 -1.42 -4.81
N VAL A 137 22.64 -2.48 -4.01
CA VAL A 137 22.92 -2.50 -2.57
C VAL A 137 24.41 -2.79 -2.38
N MET A 138 25.07 -2.00 -1.56
CA MET A 138 26.48 -2.18 -1.22
C MET A 138 26.60 -3.06 0.01
N LEU A 139 27.40 -4.12 -0.08
CA LEU A 139 27.60 -5.08 0.99
C LEU A 139 29.06 -5.08 1.46
N GLU A 140 29.25 -5.24 2.76
CA GLU A 140 30.51 -5.62 3.40
C GLU A 140 30.29 -6.97 4.09
N GLY A 141 30.80 -8.04 3.49
CA GLY A 141 30.41 -9.39 3.85
C GLY A 141 28.90 -9.62 3.59
N SER A 142 28.15 -10.01 4.62
CA SER A 142 26.69 -10.17 4.57
C SER A 142 25.90 -8.92 5.00
N ARG A 143 26.60 -7.85 5.41
CA ARG A 143 25.96 -6.63 5.92
C ARG A 143 25.75 -5.61 4.82
N ALA A 144 24.54 -5.08 4.69
CA ALA A 144 24.25 -3.94 3.84
C ALA A 144 24.81 -2.64 4.47
N VAL A 145 25.68 -1.93 3.73
CA VAL A 145 26.36 -0.71 4.20
C VAL A 145 25.98 0.53 3.40
N GLY A 146 25.09 0.38 2.44
CA GLY A 146 24.63 1.52 1.65
C GLY A 146 23.99 1.13 0.34
N VAL A 147 23.69 2.13 -0.44
CA VAL A 147 23.10 1.98 -1.77
C VAL A 147 23.78 2.93 -2.77
N GLN A 148 23.76 2.54 -4.04
CA GLN A 148 24.21 3.40 -5.13
C GLN A 148 23.20 3.44 -6.27
N GLY A 149 23.20 4.51 -7.01
CA GLY A 149 22.30 4.71 -8.15
C GLY A 149 22.65 5.94 -8.95
N ARG A 150 21.74 6.33 -9.80
CA ARG A 150 21.83 7.59 -10.57
C ARG A 150 20.51 8.34 -10.49
N PHE A 151 20.57 9.62 -10.22
CA PHE A 151 19.40 10.47 -10.28
C PHE A 151 18.77 10.43 -11.66
N LYS A 152 17.45 10.61 -11.70
CA LYS A 152 16.70 10.77 -12.95
C LYS A 152 15.96 12.10 -12.94
N HIS A 153 15.90 12.75 -14.09
CA HIS A 153 15.06 13.93 -14.22
C HIS A 153 13.57 13.56 -14.06
N PRO A 154 12.81 14.28 -13.24
CA PRO A 154 11.43 13.90 -12.91
C PRO A 154 10.49 13.82 -14.14
N GLN A 155 10.68 14.70 -15.12
CA GLN A 155 9.83 14.80 -16.31
C GLN A 155 10.36 13.97 -17.50
N HIS A 156 11.67 14.04 -17.76
CA HIS A 156 12.25 13.45 -18.99
C HIS A 156 12.91 12.09 -18.74
N HIS A 157 12.98 11.64 -17.48
CA HIS A 157 13.63 10.40 -17.06
C HIS A 157 15.09 10.22 -17.53
N ARG A 158 15.73 11.29 -18.01
CA ARG A 158 17.15 11.27 -18.38
C ARG A 158 18.00 11.02 -17.14
N GLN A 159 19.06 10.23 -17.32
CA GLN A 159 20.01 9.96 -16.25
C GLN A 159 20.81 11.20 -15.91
N GLY A 160 20.88 11.49 -14.62
CA GLY A 160 21.69 12.55 -14.03
C GLY A 160 22.98 12.02 -13.39
N ALA A 161 23.46 12.73 -12.38
CA ALA A 161 24.64 12.36 -11.59
C ALA A 161 24.45 11.02 -10.87
N SER A 162 25.53 10.30 -10.68
CA SER A 162 25.56 9.12 -9.79
C SER A 162 25.54 9.56 -8.32
N PHE A 163 24.99 8.72 -7.47
CA PHE A 163 25.04 8.90 -6.02
C PHE A 163 25.46 7.62 -5.31
N VAL A 164 26.02 7.80 -4.13
CA VAL A 164 26.28 6.76 -3.14
C VAL A 164 25.76 7.26 -1.80
N ILE A 165 24.89 6.50 -1.17
CA ILE A 165 24.39 6.78 0.18
C ILE A 165 24.88 5.65 1.07
N ARG A 166 25.58 5.98 2.15
CA ARG A 166 26.10 5.02 3.12
C ARG A 166 25.20 5.00 4.36
N ALA A 167 24.89 3.79 4.84
CA ALA A 167 24.24 3.60 6.13
C ALA A 167 25.29 3.60 7.24
N ARG A 168 24.94 4.20 8.38
CA ARG A 168 25.82 4.17 9.58
C ARG A 168 25.55 2.96 10.46
N LYS A 169 24.36 2.38 10.37
CA LYS A 169 23.93 1.16 11.10
C LYS A 169 23.05 0.30 10.19
#